data_ac6ec667052d1b56801f6dada7aec343
#
_entry.id   ac6ec667052d1b56801f6dada7aec343
#
_cell.length_a   1.000
_cell.length_b   1.000
_cell.length_c   1.000
_cell.angle_alpha   90.00
_cell.angle_beta   90.00
_cell.angle_gamma   90.00
#
_symmetry.space_group_name_H-M   'P 1'
#
loop_
_entity.id
_entity.type
_entity.pdbx_description
1 polymer ?
#
loop_
_entity_poly.entity_id
_entity_poly.type
_entity_poly.pdbx_seq_one_letter_code
_entity_poly.pdbx_strand_id
1 'polypeptide(L)'
;MLWIHKRTQLMIRYTLVDAHSETRLRLRPFLAFRDKHALTHANMEADGHSYPAVNGVKCRLYNSFPWLYLQTSKPGTEFVPAPDWYYGFEYQQELARGYEGYEDLLTTGYFEAELKKGESIIFSASLDEMGSTKTIEEVFAASIARRTHKIDFISCLEHSARQFLIRRPGDRTEVVSGYPWHGVSGRQTFISLPGITLEQGHKEDCIDALDTLVREMRDGMFTGSASAEVAADAPLWFFWTLQQLEREVGAKEIWAS
;
A
#
# COMPACT_ATOMS: atom_id res chain seq x y z
N MET A 1 -11.45 3.07 1.50
CA MET A 1 -10.32 2.13 1.43
C MET A 1 -9.10 2.75 2.10
N LEU A 2 -8.39 2.01 2.93
CA LEU A 2 -7.21 2.43 3.68
C LEU A 2 -6.12 1.37 3.57
N TRP A 3 -4.89 1.79 3.27
CA TRP A 3 -3.69 1.03 3.59
C TRP A 3 -3.22 1.41 4.99
N ILE A 4 -2.97 0.44 5.85
CA ILE A 4 -2.68 0.70 7.27
C ILE A 4 -1.18 0.95 7.44
N HIS A 5 -0.85 2.07 8.04
CA HIS A 5 0.53 2.48 8.29
C HIS A 5 1.29 1.44 9.14
N LYS A 6 2.51 1.11 8.74
CA LYS A 6 3.41 0.10 9.37
C LYS A 6 2.85 -1.33 9.41
N ARG A 7 1.82 -1.64 8.65
CA ARG A 7 1.27 -3.00 8.52
C ARG A 7 1.06 -3.35 7.06
N THR A 8 1.25 -4.60 6.71
CA THR A 8 0.83 -5.13 5.39
C THR A 8 -0.65 -5.48 5.47
N GLN A 9 -1.48 -4.42 5.48
CA GLN A 9 -2.91 -4.55 5.71
C GLN A 9 -3.69 -3.52 4.90
N LEU A 10 -4.71 -4.02 4.20
CA LEU A 10 -5.71 -3.22 3.50
C LEU A 10 -7.05 -3.33 4.22
N MET A 11 -7.72 -2.20 4.44
CA MET A 11 -9.07 -2.17 5.00
C MET A 11 -10.03 -1.39 4.11
N ILE A 12 -11.23 -1.92 3.92
CA ILE A 12 -12.31 -1.28 3.15
C ILE A 12 -13.56 -1.24 4.01
N ARG A 13 -14.12 -0.04 4.22
CA ARG A 13 -15.40 0.13 4.88
C ARG A 13 -16.50 0.28 3.85
N TYR A 14 -17.52 -0.55 3.96
CA TYR A 14 -18.76 -0.47 3.23
C TYR A 14 -19.85 0.02 4.16
N THR A 15 -20.63 1.00 3.75
CA THR A 15 -21.73 1.58 4.53
C THR A 15 -22.99 1.52 3.68
N LEU A 16 -24.05 0.92 4.22
CA LEU A 16 -25.37 0.92 3.59
C LEU A 16 -26.05 2.27 3.86
N VAL A 17 -25.93 3.20 2.90
CA VAL A 17 -26.42 4.59 3.07
C VAL A 17 -27.94 4.63 3.09
N ASP A 18 -28.60 3.90 2.17
CA ASP A 18 -30.04 3.84 2.07
C ASP A 18 -30.51 2.45 1.62
N ALA A 19 -31.61 1.99 2.21
CA ALA A 19 -32.27 0.75 1.84
C ALA A 19 -33.70 0.74 2.38
N HIS A 20 -34.62 0.11 1.65
CA HIS A 20 -36.02 -0.05 2.07
C HIS A 20 -36.24 -1.26 2.98
N SER A 21 -35.26 -2.18 3.04
CA SER A 21 -35.29 -3.40 3.88
C SER A 21 -33.89 -3.80 4.29
N GLU A 22 -33.79 -4.81 5.15
CA GLU A 22 -32.50 -5.46 5.44
C GLU A 22 -31.88 -5.96 4.14
N THR A 23 -30.59 -5.67 3.97
CA THR A 23 -29.87 -5.96 2.74
C THR A 23 -28.73 -6.92 3.06
N ARG A 24 -28.60 -7.98 2.26
CA ARG A 24 -27.48 -8.91 2.36
C ARG A 24 -26.36 -8.42 1.45
N LEU A 25 -25.22 -8.06 2.06
CA LEU A 25 -23.98 -7.72 1.36
C LEU A 25 -23.16 -8.99 1.16
N ARG A 26 -22.75 -9.24 -0.07
CA ARG A 26 -21.80 -10.30 -0.43
C ARG A 26 -20.48 -9.69 -0.86
N LEU A 27 -19.38 -10.05 -0.17
CA LEU A 27 -18.03 -9.63 -0.50
C LEU A 27 -17.24 -10.84 -1.00
N ARG A 28 -16.83 -10.81 -2.26
CA ARG A 28 -16.02 -11.86 -2.88
C ARG A 28 -14.62 -11.33 -3.19
N PRO A 29 -13.60 -11.75 -2.45
CA PRO A 29 -12.22 -11.37 -2.74
C PRO A 29 -11.68 -12.17 -3.93
N PHE A 30 -11.06 -11.49 -4.87
CA PHE A 30 -10.25 -12.08 -5.92
C PHE A 30 -8.79 -12.00 -5.53
N LEU A 31 -8.07 -13.10 -5.66
CA LEU A 31 -6.74 -13.26 -5.07
C LEU A 31 -5.68 -13.33 -6.17
N ALA A 32 -4.71 -12.43 -6.09
CA ALA A 32 -3.55 -12.37 -6.96
C ALA A 32 -2.27 -12.60 -6.13
N PHE A 33 -1.92 -13.86 -5.87
CA PHE A 33 -0.69 -14.26 -5.18
C PHE A 33 0.47 -14.31 -6.18
N ARG A 34 1.03 -13.15 -6.53
CA ARG A 34 2.04 -13.00 -7.56
C ARG A 34 2.89 -11.74 -7.36
N ASP A 35 3.98 -11.65 -8.09
CA ASP A 35 4.67 -10.37 -8.26
C ASP A 35 3.77 -9.36 -9.00
N LYS A 36 3.94 -8.07 -8.68
CA LYS A 36 3.11 -7.00 -9.26
C LYS A 36 3.23 -6.86 -10.78
N HIS A 37 4.31 -7.36 -11.37
CA HIS A 37 4.56 -7.29 -12.82
C HIS A 37 4.26 -8.60 -13.55
N ALA A 38 3.93 -9.68 -12.82
CA ALA A 38 3.55 -10.96 -13.41
C ALA A 38 2.04 -11.13 -13.32
N LEU A 39 1.38 -11.50 -14.42
CA LEU A 39 -0.04 -11.83 -14.41
C LEU A 39 -0.24 -13.32 -14.17
N THR A 40 -1.35 -13.68 -13.54
CA THR A 40 -1.68 -15.07 -13.21
C THR A 40 -2.72 -15.60 -14.17
N HIS A 41 -2.54 -16.85 -14.59
CA HIS A 41 -3.54 -17.60 -15.32
C HIS A 41 -3.97 -18.83 -14.54
N ALA A 42 -5.20 -19.28 -14.77
CA ALA A 42 -5.76 -20.44 -14.11
C ALA A 42 -4.82 -21.63 -14.21
N ASN A 43 -4.53 -22.27 -13.09
CA ASN A 43 -3.62 -23.41 -13.02
C ASN A 43 -4.04 -24.39 -11.93
N MET A 44 -3.43 -25.59 -11.93
CA MET A 44 -3.74 -26.66 -10.99
C MET A 44 -2.89 -26.62 -9.70
N GLU A 45 -1.95 -25.68 -9.57
CA GLU A 45 -1.05 -25.57 -8.40
C GLU A 45 -1.66 -24.71 -7.31
N ALA A 46 -2.62 -23.84 -7.68
CA ALA A 46 -3.24 -22.92 -6.74
C ALA A 46 -4.16 -23.67 -5.76
N ASP A 47 -3.88 -23.51 -4.46
CA ASP A 47 -4.74 -24.03 -3.39
C ASP A 47 -5.95 -23.11 -3.19
N GLY A 48 -7.13 -23.58 -3.59
CA GLY A 48 -8.42 -22.89 -3.41
C GLY A 48 -9.03 -23.02 -2.02
N HIS A 49 -8.38 -23.71 -1.07
CA HIS A 49 -8.94 -23.88 0.28
C HIS A 49 -8.80 -22.63 1.14
N SER A 50 -9.77 -22.46 2.01
CA SER A 50 -9.78 -21.48 3.09
C SER A 50 -9.83 -22.18 4.44
N TYR A 51 -9.14 -21.60 5.42
CA TYR A 51 -9.03 -22.13 6.78
C TYR A 51 -9.61 -21.11 7.77
N PRO A 52 -10.25 -21.57 8.87
CA PRO A 52 -10.83 -20.68 9.85
C PRO A 52 -9.78 -19.70 10.44
N ALA A 53 -10.20 -18.46 10.63
CA ALA A 53 -9.50 -17.43 11.37
C ALA A 53 -10.48 -16.62 12.21
N VAL A 54 -10.02 -15.79 13.13
CA VAL A 54 -10.88 -14.96 13.99
C VAL A 54 -11.73 -14.02 13.12
N ASN A 55 -13.05 -14.14 13.21
CA ASN A 55 -14.02 -13.37 12.39
C ASN A 55 -13.73 -13.38 10.88
N GLY A 56 -13.30 -14.50 10.37
CA GLY A 56 -13.00 -14.65 8.96
C GLY A 56 -12.27 -15.93 8.61
N VAL A 57 -11.45 -15.86 7.59
CA VAL A 57 -10.67 -17.00 7.08
C VAL A 57 -9.25 -16.57 6.74
N LYS A 58 -8.36 -17.54 6.64
CA LYS A 58 -7.04 -17.39 6.01
C LYS A 58 -6.93 -18.29 4.80
N CYS A 59 -6.18 -17.83 3.81
CA CYS A 59 -5.91 -18.58 2.58
C CYS A 59 -4.47 -18.36 2.12
N ARG A 60 -3.97 -19.25 1.29
CA ARG A 60 -2.64 -19.17 0.69
C ARG A 60 -2.64 -20.02 -0.57
N LEU A 61 -2.63 -19.37 -1.73
CA LEU A 61 -2.73 -20.07 -3.02
C LEU A 61 -1.48 -20.89 -3.34
N TYR A 62 -0.31 -20.42 -2.94
CA TYR A 62 0.96 -21.10 -3.22
C TYR A 62 1.83 -21.12 -1.97
N ASN A 63 2.53 -22.22 -1.73
CA ASN A 63 3.34 -22.43 -0.52
C ASN A 63 4.50 -21.43 -0.34
N SER A 64 4.95 -20.79 -1.41
CA SER A 64 5.99 -19.76 -1.39
C SER A 64 5.55 -18.41 -0.84
N PHE A 65 4.24 -18.18 -0.69
CA PHE A 65 3.68 -16.94 -0.17
C PHE A 65 3.26 -17.05 1.30
N PRO A 66 3.16 -15.91 2.02
CA PRO A 66 2.61 -15.88 3.37
C PRO A 66 1.10 -16.17 3.38
N TRP A 67 0.56 -16.46 4.57
CA TRP A 67 -0.88 -16.52 4.78
C TRP A 67 -1.50 -15.14 4.63
N LEU A 68 -2.64 -15.08 3.94
CA LEU A 68 -3.50 -13.90 3.85
C LEU A 68 -4.72 -14.14 4.73
N TYR A 69 -4.92 -13.26 5.72
CA TYR A 69 -6.08 -13.23 6.58
C TYR A 69 -7.13 -12.28 6.01
N LEU A 70 -8.32 -12.81 5.78
CA LEU A 70 -9.49 -12.09 5.31
C LEU A 70 -10.50 -12.06 6.43
N GLN A 71 -10.74 -10.90 7.01
CA GLN A 71 -11.52 -10.75 8.23
C GLN A 71 -12.53 -9.60 8.13
N THR A 72 -13.59 -9.63 8.92
CA THR A 72 -14.60 -8.57 8.94
C THR A 72 -14.82 -8.03 10.34
N SER A 73 -15.26 -6.76 10.45
CA SER A 73 -15.56 -6.13 11.72
C SER A 73 -16.96 -6.46 12.24
N LYS A 74 -17.84 -7.04 11.44
CA LYS A 74 -19.23 -7.29 11.82
C LYS A 74 -19.39 -8.71 12.38
N PRO A 75 -19.82 -8.87 13.65
CA PRO A 75 -20.19 -10.18 14.18
C PRO A 75 -21.34 -10.82 13.38
N GLY A 76 -21.33 -12.14 13.26
CA GLY A 76 -22.33 -12.87 12.49
C GLY A 76 -22.15 -12.82 10.98
N THR A 77 -21.03 -12.25 10.49
CA THR A 77 -20.64 -12.41 9.08
C THR A 77 -20.21 -13.85 8.84
N GLU A 78 -20.81 -14.47 7.84
CA GLU A 78 -20.51 -15.85 7.44
C GLU A 78 -19.55 -15.85 6.25
N PHE A 79 -18.62 -16.80 6.25
CA PHE A 79 -17.84 -17.11 5.06
C PHE A 79 -18.35 -18.39 4.42
N VAL A 80 -18.70 -18.29 3.14
CA VAL A 80 -19.16 -19.44 2.32
C VAL A 80 -18.01 -19.87 1.42
N PRO A 81 -17.42 -21.06 1.68
CA PRO A 81 -16.39 -21.62 0.79
C PRO A 81 -16.99 -21.92 -0.58
N ALA A 82 -16.44 -21.31 -1.62
CA ALA A 82 -16.84 -21.49 -3.00
C ALA A 82 -15.64 -21.16 -3.90
N PRO A 83 -14.60 -22.04 -3.91
CA PRO A 83 -13.42 -21.81 -4.72
C PRO A 83 -13.77 -21.89 -6.20
N ASP A 84 -13.35 -20.87 -6.94
CA ASP A 84 -13.59 -20.82 -8.39
C ASP A 84 -12.60 -19.88 -9.07
N TRP A 85 -12.26 -20.15 -10.33
CA TRP A 85 -11.48 -19.28 -11.18
C TRP A 85 -12.39 -18.35 -11.98
N TYR A 86 -12.04 -17.07 -11.97
CA TYR A 86 -12.64 -16.05 -12.80
C TYR A 86 -11.65 -15.64 -13.88
N TYR A 87 -12.07 -15.76 -15.14
CA TYR A 87 -11.21 -15.68 -16.30
C TYR A 87 -11.27 -14.32 -16.99
N GLY A 88 -10.15 -13.91 -17.59
CA GLY A 88 -10.09 -12.82 -18.52
C GLY A 88 -10.34 -11.44 -17.93
N PHE A 89 -9.85 -11.17 -16.71
CA PHE A 89 -9.81 -9.79 -16.21
C PHE A 89 -8.92 -8.93 -17.11
N GLU A 90 -9.45 -7.86 -17.63
CA GLU A 90 -8.76 -6.96 -18.56
C GLU A 90 -8.26 -5.70 -17.85
N TYR A 91 -6.97 -5.41 -18.01
CA TYR A 91 -6.31 -4.21 -17.52
C TYR A 91 -5.99 -3.28 -18.71
N GLN A 92 -6.95 -2.44 -19.09
CA GLN A 92 -6.86 -1.58 -20.26
C GLN A 92 -5.64 -0.65 -20.26
N GLN A 93 -5.21 -0.16 -19.08
CA GLN A 93 -4.04 0.71 -19.00
C GLN A 93 -2.74 -0.04 -19.24
N GLU A 94 -2.63 -1.32 -18.88
CA GLU A 94 -1.47 -2.14 -19.19
C GLU A 94 -1.41 -2.44 -20.70
N LEU A 95 -2.55 -2.79 -21.28
CA LEU A 95 -2.67 -2.99 -22.74
C LEU A 95 -2.30 -1.72 -23.52
N ALA A 96 -2.77 -0.55 -23.08
CA ALA A 96 -2.45 0.73 -23.72
C ALA A 96 -0.94 1.08 -23.66
N ARG A 97 -0.21 0.49 -22.69
CA ARG A 97 1.25 0.63 -22.54
C ARG A 97 2.04 -0.45 -23.29
N GLY A 98 1.36 -1.38 -23.96
CA GLY A 98 1.97 -2.48 -24.70
C GLY A 98 2.41 -3.67 -23.82
N TYR A 99 1.90 -3.77 -22.61
CA TYR A 99 2.13 -4.91 -21.72
C TYR A 99 1.00 -5.93 -21.82
N GLU A 100 1.24 -7.13 -21.31
CA GLU A 100 0.18 -8.10 -21.07
C GLU A 100 -0.84 -7.51 -20.11
N GLY A 101 -2.12 -7.65 -20.42
CA GLY A 101 -3.21 -7.04 -19.66
C GLY A 101 -4.38 -7.95 -19.38
N TYR A 102 -4.21 -9.28 -19.49
CA TYR A 102 -5.26 -10.26 -19.17
C TYR A 102 -4.82 -11.18 -18.04
N GLU A 103 -5.68 -11.37 -17.06
CA GLU A 103 -5.40 -12.15 -15.87
C GLU A 103 -6.61 -13.04 -15.49
N ASP A 104 -6.34 -14.21 -14.92
CA ASP A 104 -7.33 -15.01 -14.25
C ASP A 104 -7.11 -14.93 -12.74
N LEU A 105 -8.20 -14.77 -11.98
CA LEU A 105 -8.13 -14.63 -10.53
C LEU A 105 -8.93 -15.71 -9.83
N LEU A 106 -8.32 -16.34 -8.84
CA LEU A 106 -8.97 -17.30 -7.98
C LEU A 106 -9.71 -16.61 -6.83
N THR A 107 -10.89 -17.10 -6.49
CA THR A 107 -11.53 -16.83 -5.21
C THR A 107 -11.63 -18.09 -4.38
N THR A 108 -11.48 -18.00 -3.06
CA THR A 108 -11.72 -19.15 -2.16
C THR A 108 -13.15 -19.21 -1.66
N GLY A 109 -13.96 -18.19 -1.94
CA GLY A 109 -15.33 -18.05 -1.49
C GLY A 109 -15.75 -16.58 -1.32
N TYR A 110 -16.77 -16.36 -0.51
CA TYR A 110 -17.27 -15.01 -0.25
C TYR A 110 -17.81 -14.87 1.17
N PHE A 111 -17.80 -13.64 1.67
CA PHE A 111 -18.46 -13.27 2.92
C PHE A 111 -19.88 -12.82 2.68
N GLU A 112 -20.80 -13.21 3.55
CA GLU A 112 -22.17 -12.68 3.60
C GLU A 112 -22.43 -12.00 4.93
N ALA A 113 -22.97 -10.79 4.87
CA ALA A 113 -23.35 -10.00 6.03
C ALA A 113 -24.69 -9.32 5.81
N GLU A 114 -25.56 -9.36 6.80
CA GLU A 114 -26.80 -8.58 6.78
C GLU A 114 -26.52 -7.17 7.29
N LEU A 115 -26.96 -6.16 6.53
CA LEU A 115 -26.81 -4.76 6.87
C LEU A 115 -28.16 -4.07 6.87
N LYS A 116 -28.36 -3.21 7.88
CA LYS A 116 -29.46 -2.25 7.96
C LYS A 116 -29.00 -0.88 7.46
N LYS A 117 -29.94 -0.03 7.09
CA LYS A 117 -29.65 1.36 6.73
C LYS A 117 -28.79 2.05 7.82
N GLY A 118 -27.72 2.70 7.41
CA GLY A 118 -26.75 3.36 8.28
C GLY A 118 -25.66 2.45 8.86
N GLU A 119 -25.80 1.12 8.77
CA GLU A 119 -24.76 0.21 9.26
C GLU A 119 -23.56 0.13 8.31
N SER A 120 -22.41 -0.19 8.91
CA SER A 120 -21.16 -0.37 8.20
C SER A 120 -20.49 -1.70 8.55
N ILE A 121 -19.75 -2.23 7.61
CA ILE A 121 -18.83 -3.35 7.80
C ILE A 121 -17.45 -2.96 7.26
N ILE A 122 -16.41 -3.32 7.99
CA ILE A 122 -15.02 -3.18 7.55
C ILE A 122 -14.52 -4.56 7.13
N PHE A 123 -14.08 -4.67 5.90
CA PHE A 123 -13.35 -5.82 5.38
C PHE A 123 -11.85 -5.54 5.50
N SER A 124 -11.11 -6.49 6.06
CA SER A 124 -9.66 -6.43 6.27
C SER A 124 -8.98 -7.58 5.53
N ALA A 125 -7.97 -7.25 4.73
CA ALA A 125 -7.01 -8.21 4.17
C ALA A 125 -5.63 -7.90 4.74
N SER A 126 -5.00 -8.86 5.43
CA SER A 126 -3.75 -8.66 6.17
C SER A 126 -2.86 -9.90 6.13
N LEU A 127 -1.55 -9.71 6.30
CA LEU A 127 -0.62 -10.82 6.54
C LEU A 127 -0.60 -11.25 8.02
N ASP A 128 -1.22 -10.46 8.92
CA ASP A 128 -1.33 -10.76 10.35
C ASP A 128 -2.81 -10.94 10.74
N GLU A 129 -3.09 -11.92 11.61
CA GLU A 129 -4.42 -12.14 12.13
C GLU A 129 -4.83 -11.03 13.13
N MET A 130 -6.01 -10.45 12.91
CA MET A 130 -6.60 -9.50 13.85
C MET A 130 -7.36 -10.23 14.96
N GLY A 131 -7.06 -9.90 16.21
CA GLY A 131 -7.56 -10.65 17.37
C GLY A 131 -9.05 -10.50 17.66
N SER A 132 -9.71 -9.46 17.13
CA SER A 132 -11.15 -9.24 17.33
C SER A 132 -11.77 -8.28 16.32
N THR A 133 -13.09 -8.27 16.22
CA THR A 133 -13.86 -7.27 15.44
C THR A 133 -13.57 -5.85 15.92
N LYS A 134 -13.53 -5.65 17.25
CA LYS A 134 -13.21 -4.36 17.86
C LYS A 134 -11.83 -3.84 17.47
N THR A 135 -10.83 -4.71 17.42
CA THR A 135 -9.48 -4.34 16.97
C THR A 135 -9.48 -3.85 15.52
N ILE A 136 -10.29 -4.44 14.64
CA ILE A 136 -10.44 -3.99 13.25
C ILE A 136 -10.99 -2.56 13.20
N GLU A 137 -12.03 -2.26 13.99
CA GLU A 137 -12.65 -0.94 14.07
C GLU A 137 -11.71 0.11 14.66
N GLU A 138 -10.99 -0.21 15.73
CA GLU A 138 -10.01 0.67 16.38
C GLU A 138 -8.86 1.03 15.44
N VAL A 139 -8.29 0.05 14.75
CA VAL A 139 -7.20 0.28 13.78
C VAL A 139 -7.68 1.13 12.61
N PHE A 140 -8.90 0.89 12.11
CA PHE A 140 -9.48 1.69 11.04
C PHE A 140 -9.72 3.14 11.49
N ALA A 141 -10.30 3.36 12.66
CA ALA A 141 -10.57 4.68 13.22
C ALA A 141 -9.27 5.46 13.48
N ALA A 142 -8.27 4.83 14.08
CA ALA A 142 -6.96 5.43 14.32
C ALA A 142 -6.26 5.81 13.00
N SER A 143 -6.43 5.00 11.94
CA SER A 143 -5.87 5.30 10.63
C SER A 143 -6.57 6.48 9.94
N ILE A 144 -7.88 6.65 10.14
CA ILE A 144 -8.60 7.84 9.67
C ILE A 144 -8.14 9.09 10.42
N ALA A 145 -8.04 9.02 11.76
CA ALA A 145 -7.64 10.15 12.59
C ALA A 145 -6.24 10.71 12.27
N ARG A 146 -5.37 9.87 11.71
CA ARG A 146 -4.02 10.27 11.26
C ARG A 146 -3.99 10.94 9.87
N ARG A 147 -5.09 10.91 9.13
CA ARG A 147 -5.11 11.47 7.78
C ARG A 147 -5.22 12.99 7.82
N THR A 148 -4.44 13.64 6.96
CA THR A 148 -4.60 15.06 6.67
C THR A 148 -5.99 15.31 6.10
N HIS A 149 -6.74 16.24 6.67
CA HIS A 149 -8.04 16.64 6.15
C HIS A 149 -7.84 17.43 4.85
N LYS A 150 -8.47 16.99 3.78
CA LYS A 150 -8.43 17.66 2.47
C LYS A 150 -9.53 18.71 2.41
N ILE A 151 -9.29 19.87 3.00
CA ILE A 151 -10.28 20.96 3.07
C ILE A 151 -10.02 22.05 2.03
N ASP A 152 -8.79 22.16 1.53
CA ASP A 152 -8.35 23.15 0.54
C ASP A 152 -7.26 22.56 -0.38
N PHE A 153 -6.78 23.37 -1.31
CA PHE A 153 -5.74 22.97 -2.25
C PHE A 153 -4.41 22.62 -1.56
N ILE A 154 -4.01 23.39 -0.54
CA ILE A 154 -2.75 23.18 0.17
C ILE A 154 -2.78 21.84 0.92
N SER A 155 -3.82 21.58 1.70
CA SER A 155 -3.98 20.31 2.42
C SER A 155 -4.09 19.09 1.46
N CYS A 156 -4.62 19.29 0.25
CA CYS A 156 -4.59 18.27 -0.80
C CYS A 156 -3.17 17.99 -1.30
N LEU A 157 -2.35 19.04 -1.50
CA LEU A 157 -0.94 18.90 -1.91
C LEU A 157 -0.11 18.21 -0.83
N GLU A 158 -0.24 18.63 0.43
CA GLU A 158 0.44 18.02 1.59
C GLU A 158 0.10 16.52 1.70
N HIS A 159 -1.19 16.19 1.58
CA HIS A 159 -1.62 14.81 1.59
C HIS A 159 -1.02 14.00 0.43
N SER A 160 -0.96 14.59 -0.77
CA SER A 160 -0.41 13.93 -1.95
C SER A 160 1.09 13.70 -1.82
N ALA A 161 1.83 14.70 -1.33
CA ALA A 161 3.27 14.61 -1.11
C ALA A 161 3.63 13.47 -0.13
N ARG A 162 2.90 13.34 0.97
CA ARG A 162 3.11 12.26 1.96
C ARG A 162 2.90 10.86 1.40
N GLN A 163 2.14 10.69 0.32
CA GLN A 163 1.93 9.37 -0.28
C GLN A 163 3.18 8.83 -0.98
N PHE A 164 4.09 9.71 -1.39
CA PHE A 164 5.35 9.31 -2.04
C PHE A 164 6.43 8.89 -1.05
N LEU A 165 6.29 9.24 0.25
CA LEU A 165 7.21 8.83 1.30
C LEU A 165 6.79 7.48 1.89
N ILE A 166 7.64 6.47 1.75
CA ILE A 166 7.41 5.12 2.28
C ILE A 166 8.45 4.81 3.35
N ARG A 167 7.97 4.36 4.51
CA ARG A 167 8.83 3.84 5.56
C ARG A 167 8.90 2.32 5.46
N ARG A 168 10.12 1.81 5.31
CA ARG A 168 10.43 0.38 5.24
C ARG A 168 10.96 -0.12 6.59
N PRO A 169 10.93 -1.45 6.85
CA PRO A 169 11.63 -2.04 7.98
C PRO A 169 13.13 -1.65 7.99
N GLY A 170 13.71 -1.47 9.19
CA GLY A 170 15.12 -1.08 9.36
C GLY A 170 15.35 0.43 9.19
N ASP A 171 14.38 1.26 9.57
CA ASP A 171 14.44 2.73 9.55
C ASP A 171 14.85 3.32 8.19
N ARG A 172 14.33 2.72 7.13
CA ARG A 172 14.55 3.18 5.76
C ARG A 172 13.37 4.03 5.31
N THR A 173 13.66 5.25 4.87
CA THR A 173 12.70 6.14 4.24
C THR A 173 13.00 6.23 2.75
N GLU A 174 12.03 5.87 1.93
CA GLU A 174 12.14 5.84 0.47
C GLU A 174 11.13 6.79 -0.15
N VAL A 175 11.48 7.37 -1.31
CA VAL A 175 10.57 8.16 -2.14
C VAL A 175 10.23 7.37 -3.38
N VAL A 176 8.94 7.05 -3.54
CA VAL A 176 8.45 6.38 -4.74
C VAL A 176 8.32 7.38 -5.87
N SER A 177 8.92 7.08 -7.01
CA SER A 177 8.95 7.98 -8.17
C SER A 177 7.59 8.15 -8.85
N GLY A 178 6.70 7.18 -8.70
CA GLY A 178 5.34 7.24 -9.26
C GLY A 178 4.55 5.95 -9.08
N TYR A 179 3.30 6.08 -8.69
CA TYR A 179 2.38 4.96 -8.54
C TYR A 179 1.68 4.62 -9.85
N PRO A 180 1.38 3.34 -10.09
CA PRO A 180 1.82 2.13 -9.39
C PRO A 180 3.11 1.54 -9.99
N TRP A 181 3.66 2.11 -11.06
CA TRP A 181 4.62 1.43 -11.93
C TRP A 181 6.08 1.69 -11.57
N HIS A 182 6.37 2.87 -11.00
CA HIS A 182 7.75 3.27 -10.71
C HIS A 182 8.11 3.00 -9.26
N GLY A 183 9.32 2.51 -9.05
CA GLY A 183 9.88 2.32 -7.72
C GLY A 183 10.65 3.53 -7.23
N VAL A 184 11.75 3.29 -6.51
CA VAL A 184 12.65 4.32 -5.99
C VAL A 184 13.73 4.61 -7.03
N SER A 185 13.99 5.88 -7.30
CA SER A 185 15.10 6.36 -8.13
C SER A 185 15.85 7.45 -7.39
N GLY A 186 17.17 7.33 -7.27
CA GLY A 186 17.99 8.33 -6.56
C GLY A 186 17.81 9.73 -7.14
N ARG A 187 17.89 9.87 -8.48
CA ARG A 187 17.70 11.15 -9.16
C ARG A 187 16.34 11.79 -8.85
N GLN A 188 15.26 11.03 -9.00
CA GLN A 188 13.91 11.56 -8.78
C GLN A 188 13.66 11.87 -7.31
N THR A 189 14.22 11.06 -6.40
CA THR A 189 14.17 11.33 -4.97
C THR A 189 14.82 12.68 -4.66
N PHE A 190 16.05 12.91 -5.08
CA PHE A 190 16.74 14.16 -4.76
C PHE A 190 16.05 15.39 -5.34
N ILE A 191 15.52 15.33 -6.55
CA ILE A 191 14.79 16.44 -7.18
C ILE A 191 13.51 16.78 -6.40
N SER A 192 12.77 15.77 -5.93
CA SER A 192 11.47 15.97 -5.30
C SER A 192 11.55 16.18 -3.79
N LEU A 193 12.58 15.67 -3.14
CA LEU A 193 12.69 15.59 -1.68
C LEU A 193 12.50 16.92 -0.95
N PRO A 194 13.13 18.06 -1.36
CA PRO A 194 12.89 19.33 -0.69
C PRO A 194 11.42 19.75 -0.70
N GLY A 195 10.75 19.64 -1.84
CA GLY A 195 9.34 20.02 -1.98
C GLY A 195 8.36 19.14 -1.21
N ILE A 196 8.64 17.84 -1.09
CA ILE A 196 7.74 16.90 -0.39
C ILE A 196 8.04 16.76 1.10
N THR A 197 9.14 17.35 1.59
CA THR A 197 9.55 17.30 3.01
C THR A 197 9.83 18.67 3.60
N LEU A 198 10.85 19.40 3.15
CA LEU A 198 11.32 20.65 3.76
C LEU A 198 10.24 21.74 3.71
N GLU A 199 9.62 21.95 2.56
CA GLU A 199 8.52 22.92 2.38
C GLU A 199 7.30 22.63 3.27
N GLN A 200 7.21 21.41 3.81
CA GLN A 200 6.15 20.99 4.74
C GLN A 200 6.63 20.95 6.21
N GLY A 201 7.85 21.38 6.50
CA GLY A 201 8.44 21.37 7.84
C GLY A 201 8.83 19.97 8.35
N HIS A 202 8.99 18.98 7.45
CA HIS A 202 9.36 17.58 7.78
C HIS A 202 10.83 17.30 7.48
N LYS A 203 11.73 18.03 8.16
CA LYS A 203 13.19 17.92 7.95
C LYS A 203 13.74 16.51 8.27
N GLU A 204 13.18 15.86 9.29
CA GLU A 204 13.58 14.50 9.67
C GLU A 204 13.32 13.50 8.54
N ASP A 205 12.20 13.62 7.84
CA ASP A 205 11.90 12.76 6.68
C ASP A 205 12.89 12.99 5.54
N CYS A 206 13.37 14.22 5.36
CA CYS A 206 14.41 14.56 4.39
C CYS A 206 15.74 13.87 4.74
N ILE A 207 16.18 13.99 5.98
CA ILE A 207 17.41 13.38 6.49
C ILE A 207 17.36 11.85 6.37
N ASP A 208 16.27 11.24 6.85
CA ASP A 208 16.08 9.77 6.78
C ASP A 208 16.13 9.23 5.34
N ALA A 209 15.56 9.98 4.38
CA ALA A 209 15.59 9.58 2.97
C ALA A 209 16.98 9.73 2.35
N LEU A 210 17.70 10.79 2.68
CA LEU A 210 19.09 10.98 2.27
C LEU A 210 19.99 9.88 2.84
N ASP A 211 19.90 9.62 4.14
CA ASP A 211 20.64 8.54 4.82
C ASP A 211 20.37 7.17 4.18
N THR A 212 19.12 6.89 3.83
CA THR A 212 18.75 5.64 3.17
C THR A 212 19.51 5.48 1.86
N LEU A 213 19.51 6.51 1.01
CA LEU A 213 20.19 6.48 -0.29
C LEU A 213 21.72 6.48 -0.17
N VAL A 214 22.28 7.18 0.82
CA VAL A 214 23.73 7.17 1.09
C VAL A 214 24.20 5.78 1.51
N ARG A 215 23.47 5.08 2.38
CA ARG A 215 23.78 3.70 2.77
C ARG A 215 23.71 2.70 1.60
N GLU A 216 22.90 3.00 0.59
CA GLU A 216 22.74 2.19 -0.62
C GLU A 216 23.66 2.61 -1.77
N MET A 217 24.39 3.71 -1.62
CA MET A 217 25.32 4.19 -2.63
C MET A 217 26.41 3.16 -2.94
N ARG A 218 26.69 2.93 -4.21
CA ARG A 218 27.76 2.06 -4.69
C ARG A 218 28.59 2.78 -5.74
N ASP A 219 29.90 2.75 -5.56
CA ASP A 219 30.86 3.38 -6.47
C ASP A 219 30.54 4.87 -6.79
N GLY A 220 30.03 5.60 -5.79
CA GLY A 220 29.64 7.01 -5.96
C GLY A 220 28.32 7.23 -6.69
N MET A 221 27.58 6.16 -6.99
CA MET A 221 26.32 6.21 -7.72
C MET A 221 25.13 5.84 -6.82
N PHE A 222 24.05 6.56 -6.98
CA PHE A 222 22.78 6.32 -6.29
C PHE A 222 21.87 5.46 -7.15
N THR A 223 21.73 4.20 -6.73
CA THR A 223 20.83 3.24 -7.39
C THR A 223 19.54 3.14 -6.59
N GLY A 224 18.40 3.30 -7.21
CA GLY A 224 17.12 2.99 -6.57
C GLY A 224 16.78 1.50 -6.66
N SER A 225 15.86 1.05 -5.82
CA SER A 225 15.45 -0.37 -5.72
C SER A 225 14.71 -0.94 -6.93
N ALA A 226 14.33 -0.12 -7.91
CA ALA A 226 13.40 -0.52 -8.96
C ALA A 226 13.87 -0.33 -10.39
N SER A 227 15.01 0.28 -10.64
CA SER A 227 15.50 0.42 -12.01
C SER A 227 16.99 0.10 -12.11
N ALA A 228 17.35 -0.67 -13.12
CA ALA A 228 18.74 -0.83 -13.52
C ALA A 228 19.34 0.48 -14.08
N GLU A 229 18.57 1.54 -14.19
CA GLU A 229 19.02 2.83 -14.71
C GLU A 229 19.66 3.65 -13.61
N VAL A 230 20.97 3.75 -13.67
CA VAL A 230 21.78 4.65 -12.87
C VAL A 230 21.85 6.00 -13.57
N ALA A 231 21.21 7.02 -12.99
CA ALA A 231 21.28 8.37 -13.55
C ALA A 231 22.63 9.02 -13.19
N ALA A 232 23.43 9.33 -14.18
CA ALA A 232 24.77 9.92 -14.01
C ALA A 232 24.75 11.31 -13.30
N ASP A 233 23.64 12.02 -13.37
CA ASP A 233 23.43 13.32 -12.73
C ASP A 233 22.86 13.22 -11.29
N ALA A 234 22.51 12.03 -10.81
CA ALA A 234 21.98 11.86 -9.45
C ALA A 234 22.92 12.40 -8.36
N PRO A 235 24.25 12.24 -8.41
CA PRO A 235 25.14 12.84 -7.43
C PRO A 235 25.09 14.39 -7.40
N LEU A 236 24.86 15.03 -8.54
CA LEU A 236 24.71 16.50 -8.57
C LEU A 236 23.42 16.94 -7.88
N TRP A 237 22.33 16.21 -8.09
CA TRP A 237 21.06 16.44 -7.40
C TRP A 237 21.14 16.16 -5.89
N PHE A 238 21.95 15.19 -5.47
CA PHE A 238 22.23 14.96 -4.07
C PHE A 238 22.83 16.22 -3.39
N PHE A 239 23.87 16.81 -3.99
CA PHE A 239 24.47 18.04 -3.46
C PHE A 239 23.48 19.21 -3.47
N TRP A 240 22.66 19.33 -4.50
CA TRP A 240 21.61 20.34 -4.52
C TRP A 240 20.62 20.17 -3.36
N THR A 241 20.20 18.94 -3.09
CA THR A 241 19.30 18.63 -1.96
C THR A 241 19.95 18.96 -0.62
N LEU A 242 21.24 18.63 -0.44
CA LEU A 242 21.99 19.01 0.77
C LEU A 242 22.04 20.53 0.95
N GLN A 243 22.21 21.31 -0.12
CA GLN A 243 22.16 22.78 -0.05
C GLN A 243 20.77 23.30 0.38
N GLN A 244 19.68 22.67 -0.06
CA GLN A 244 18.34 23.04 0.40
C GLN A 244 18.17 22.70 1.89
N LEU A 245 18.60 21.51 2.31
CA LEU A 245 18.55 21.10 3.71
C LEU A 245 19.41 22.01 4.61
N GLU A 246 20.61 22.39 4.17
CA GLU A 246 21.50 23.32 4.91
C GLU A 246 20.84 24.67 5.19
N ARG A 247 20.06 25.20 4.27
CA ARG A 247 19.30 26.45 4.45
C ARG A 247 18.26 26.36 5.58
N GLU A 248 17.70 25.17 5.80
CA GLU A 248 16.67 24.92 6.81
C GLU A 248 17.25 24.58 8.20
N VAL A 249 18.34 23.81 8.26
CA VAL A 249 18.89 23.30 9.54
C VAL A 249 20.21 23.96 9.94
N GLY A 250 20.90 24.60 9.01
CA GLY A 250 22.21 25.23 9.22
C GLY A 250 23.38 24.28 8.99
N ALA A 251 24.51 24.85 8.54
CA ALA A 251 25.71 24.10 8.13
C ALA A 251 26.28 23.17 9.23
N LYS A 252 26.17 23.54 10.50
CA LYS A 252 26.72 22.76 11.62
C LYS A 252 26.03 21.42 11.84
N GLU A 253 24.72 21.34 11.55
CA GLU A 253 23.96 20.09 11.71
C GLU A 253 24.25 19.07 10.59
N ILE A 254 24.56 19.55 9.40
CA ILE A 254 24.80 18.68 8.23
C ILE A 254 26.23 18.12 8.23
N TRP A 255 27.23 18.95 8.60
CA TRP A 255 28.64 18.58 8.47
C TRP A 255 29.25 18.04 9.76
N ALA A 256 28.47 17.89 10.83
CA ALA A 256 28.93 17.36 12.12
C ALA A 256 28.56 15.88 12.33
N SER A 257 27.79 15.29 11.45
CA SER A 257 27.42 13.87 11.43
C SER A 257 28.12 13.16 10.27
#